data_0806b66783059ea38c27cdbb7a149326
#
_entry.id   0806b66783059ea38c27cdbb7a149326
#
_cell.length_a   1.000
_cell.length_b   1.000
_cell.length_c   1.000
_cell.angle_alpha   90.00
_cell.angle_beta   90.00
_cell.angle_gamma   90.00
#
_symmetry.space_group_name_H-M   'P 1'
#
loop_
_entity.id
_entity.type
_entity.pdbx_description
1 polymer ?
#
loop_
_entity_poly.entity_id
_entity_poly.type
_entity_poly.pdbx_seq_one_letter_code
_entity_poly.pdbx_strand_id
1 'polypeptide(L)'
;MKVALELQPCCGNRSGIGMYTYELARRMRSGDGLEFAGNVFNFLGRNDNENALAGIEMPIRVQKTMPYGGYRRIWHRVPIPYQALFPPADLSVFFNFIVPPRIKGKAIAVVYDMTYLRYPETMNESNLRRIHRDIAYSVARSDRIVTISQFSKREIHELLQVPSEKIEVVYSAPSVTAETADFQMVQQRLGIRRPYLLYVGTIEPRKNLIRLIQAFNRLKKEAGIPHQLVLAGGGGWKTE
;
A
#
# COMPACT_ATOMS: atom_id res chain seq x y z
N MET A 1 -3.34 -25.91 -3.85
CA MET A 1 -2.22 -25.00 -4.10
C MET A 1 -2.06 -24.10 -2.87
N LYS A 2 -0.85 -24.00 -2.32
CA LYS A 2 -0.56 -23.15 -1.13
C LYS A 2 -0.19 -21.75 -1.60
N VAL A 3 -0.89 -20.74 -1.06
CA VAL A 3 -0.70 -19.33 -1.39
C VAL A 3 -0.27 -18.56 -0.14
N ALA A 4 0.90 -17.93 -0.19
CA ALA A 4 1.41 -17.09 0.88
C ALA A 4 1.20 -15.60 0.54
N LEU A 5 0.60 -14.85 1.45
CA LEU A 5 0.38 -13.42 1.34
C LEU A 5 1.36 -12.67 2.25
N GLU A 6 2.16 -11.77 1.72
CA GLU A 6 3.00 -10.88 2.53
C GLU A 6 2.11 -9.76 3.09
N LEU A 7 1.78 -9.83 4.38
CA LEU A 7 0.83 -8.92 5.03
C LEU A 7 1.50 -7.79 5.83
N GLN A 8 2.79 -7.58 5.66
CA GLN A 8 3.51 -6.51 6.36
C GLN A 8 2.91 -5.10 6.13
N PRO A 9 2.34 -4.77 4.95
CA PRO A 9 1.66 -3.50 4.74
C PRO A 9 0.44 -3.27 5.63
N CYS A 10 -0.16 -4.33 6.18
CA CYS A 10 -1.28 -4.23 7.12
C CYS A 10 -0.86 -3.81 8.52
N CYS A 11 0.43 -4.01 8.87
CA CYS A 11 0.95 -3.77 10.21
C CYS A 11 1.27 -2.28 10.42
N GLY A 12 0.94 -1.75 11.61
CA GLY A 12 1.10 -0.34 11.95
C GLY A 12 -0.02 0.55 11.40
N ASN A 13 0.27 1.83 11.18
CA ASN A 13 -0.70 2.76 10.58
C ASN A 13 -0.96 2.41 9.13
N ARG A 14 -2.16 1.94 8.82
CA ARG A 14 -2.51 1.52 7.46
C ARG A 14 -2.58 2.72 6.51
N SER A 15 -1.67 2.73 5.55
CA SER A 15 -1.75 3.59 4.36
C SER A 15 -2.75 3.02 3.35
N GLY A 16 -2.93 3.67 2.20
CA GLY A 16 -3.74 3.12 1.10
C GLY A 16 -3.30 1.72 0.67
N ILE A 17 -1.99 1.45 0.61
CA ILE A 17 -1.43 0.12 0.33
C ILE A 17 -1.82 -0.88 1.42
N GLY A 18 -1.72 -0.49 2.69
CA GLY A 18 -2.13 -1.31 3.82
C GLY A 18 -3.61 -1.65 3.81
N MET A 19 -4.47 -0.67 3.48
CA MET A 19 -5.91 -0.88 3.35
C MET A 19 -6.25 -1.82 2.18
N TYR A 20 -5.64 -1.61 1.01
CA TYR A 20 -5.83 -2.50 -0.13
C TYR A 20 -5.44 -3.94 0.20
N THR A 21 -4.27 -4.13 0.81
CA THR A 21 -3.78 -5.45 1.23
C THR A 21 -4.73 -6.10 2.22
N TYR A 22 -5.17 -5.35 3.24
CA TYR A 22 -6.08 -5.84 4.27
C TYR A 22 -7.44 -6.22 3.69
N GLU A 23 -8.03 -5.36 2.86
CA GLU A 23 -9.34 -5.60 2.27
C GLU A 23 -9.37 -6.81 1.33
N LEU A 24 -8.28 -7.06 0.61
CA LEU A 24 -8.12 -8.29 -0.17
C LEU A 24 -7.94 -9.50 0.73
N ALA A 25 -7.00 -9.44 1.67
CA ALA A 25 -6.67 -10.59 2.53
C ALA A 25 -7.87 -11.05 3.37
N ARG A 26 -8.65 -10.14 3.94
CA ARG A 26 -9.81 -10.49 4.76
C ARG A 26 -10.97 -11.12 3.96
N ARG A 27 -10.96 -11.00 2.62
CA ARG A 27 -11.95 -11.63 1.73
C ARG A 27 -11.47 -12.92 1.09
N MET A 28 -10.18 -13.21 1.15
CA MET A 28 -9.63 -14.46 0.66
C MET A 28 -9.93 -15.57 1.65
N ARG A 29 -10.56 -16.64 1.16
CA ARG A 29 -10.90 -17.83 1.95
C ARG A 29 -10.24 -19.04 1.33
N SER A 30 -9.73 -19.94 2.18
CA SER A 30 -9.27 -21.25 1.72
C SER A 30 -10.46 -22.08 1.24
N GLY A 31 -10.28 -22.77 0.12
CA GLY A 31 -11.33 -23.57 -0.55
C GLY A 31 -10.94 -23.80 -2.01
N ASP A 32 -11.66 -24.63 -2.73
CA ASP A 32 -11.45 -24.93 -4.15
C ASP A 32 -9.99 -25.29 -4.51
N GLY A 33 -9.31 -26.02 -3.60
CA GLY A 33 -7.92 -26.41 -3.76
C GLY A 33 -6.90 -25.31 -3.47
N LEU A 34 -7.32 -24.15 -2.95
CA LEU A 34 -6.46 -23.05 -2.49
C LEU A 34 -6.37 -23.03 -0.96
N GLU A 35 -5.16 -22.93 -0.44
CA GLU A 35 -4.85 -22.78 0.98
C GLU A 35 -4.10 -21.46 1.17
N PHE A 36 -4.73 -20.48 1.83
CA PHE A 36 -4.11 -19.19 2.10
C PHE A 36 -3.41 -19.15 3.46
N ALA A 37 -2.28 -18.47 3.53
CA ALA A 37 -1.61 -18.12 4.78
C ALA A 37 -0.96 -16.72 4.68
N GLY A 38 -1.05 -15.94 5.75
CA GLY A 38 -0.40 -14.64 5.85
C GLY A 38 0.99 -14.73 6.46
N ASN A 39 1.95 -13.95 5.96
CA ASN A 39 3.30 -13.83 6.48
C ASN A 39 3.54 -12.41 6.98
N VAL A 40 4.03 -12.26 8.22
CA VAL A 40 4.39 -10.96 8.81
C VAL A 40 5.68 -11.08 9.62
N PHE A 41 6.43 -9.97 9.68
CA PHE A 41 7.56 -9.81 10.59
C PHE A 41 7.09 -9.05 11.83
N ASN A 42 7.36 -9.62 12.98
CA ASN A 42 7.09 -8.98 14.27
C ASN A 42 8.26 -9.28 15.23
N PHE A 43 9.37 -8.57 15.02
CA PHE A 43 10.59 -8.79 15.78
C PHE A 43 10.34 -8.68 17.29
N LEU A 44 10.65 -9.76 18.01
CA LEU A 44 10.44 -9.91 19.45
C LEU A 44 8.99 -9.67 19.93
N GLY A 45 7.99 -9.74 19.02
CA GLY A 45 6.59 -9.53 19.38
C GLY A 45 6.23 -8.12 19.83
N ARG A 46 7.04 -7.10 19.43
CA ARG A 46 6.90 -5.71 19.91
C ARG A 46 5.74 -4.92 19.30
N ASN A 47 5.15 -5.41 18.22
CA ASN A 47 4.06 -4.74 17.53
C ASN A 47 2.73 -5.43 17.83
N ASP A 48 1.67 -4.65 18.01
CA ASP A 48 0.30 -5.17 18.09
C ASP A 48 -0.20 -5.54 16.69
N ASN A 49 0.23 -6.70 16.20
CA ASN A 49 -0.23 -7.20 14.91
C ASN A 49 -1.60 -7.89 15.00
N GLU A 50 -2.08 -8.25 16.18
CA GLU A 50 -3.38 -8.92 16.36
C GLU A 50 -4.51 -7.98 15.96
N ASN A 51 -4.51 -6.75 16.47
CA ASN A 51 -5.47 -5.74 16.06
C ASN A 51 -5.31 -5.33 14.59
N ALA A 52 -4.06 -5.24 14.10
CA ALA A 52 -3.79 -4.91 12.72
C ALA A 52 -4.25 -5.99 11.71
N LEU A 53 -4.39 -7.23 12.13
CA LEU A 53 -4.78 -8.36 11.28
C LEU A 53 -6.15 -8.93 11.67
N ALA A 54 -6.87 -8.30 12.60
CA ALA A 54 -8.21 -8.72 13.02
C ALA A 54 -9.15 -8.81 11.80
N GLY A 55 -9.96 -9.86 11.74
CA GLY A 55 -10.88 -10.12 10.63
C GLY A 55 -10.25 -10.76 9.38
N ILE A 56 -8.96 -11.12 9.42
CA ILE A 56 -8.31 -11.95 8.39
C ILE A 56 -8.40 -13.40 8.84
N GLU A 57 -9.20 -14.20 8.16
CA GLU A 57 -9.51 -15.58 8.53
C GLU A 57 -8.61 -16.59 7.79
N MET A 58 -7.30 -16.47 8.02
CA MET A 58 -6.31 -17.44 7.54
C MET A 58 -5.19 -17.59 8.56
N PRO A 59 -4.43 -18.69 8.57
CA PRO A 59 -3.26 -18.85 9.43
C PRO A 59 -2.23 -17.74 9.20
N ILE A 60 -1.86 -17.04 10.27
CA ILE A 60 -0.82 -15.99 10.22
C ILE A 60 0.50 -16.55 10.74
N ARG A 61 1.54 -16.47 9.94
CA ARG A 61 2.89 -16.89 10.26
C ARG A 61 3.72 -15.68 10.65
N VAL A 62 4.20 -15.67 11.87
CA VAL A 62 4.90 -14.52 12.45
C VAL A 62 6.39 -14.81 12.57
N GLN A 63 7.21 -14.04 11.87
CA GLN A 63 8.67 -14.10 12.01
C GLN A 63 9.12 -13.18 13.14
N LYS A 64 9.67 -13.77 14.24
CA LYS A 64 10.05 -13.04 15.45
C LYS A 64 11.56 -12.83 15.62
N THR A 65 12.40 -13.56 14.88
CA THR A 65 13.86 -13.54 15.07
C THR A 65 14.58 -12.44 14.31
N MET A 66 13.94 -11.86 13.29
CA MET A 66 14.54 -10.85 12.43
C MET A 66 13.55 -9.70 12.17
N PRO A 67 13.98 -8.43 12.33
CA PRO A 67 13.14 -7.30 11.96
C PRO A 67 13.05 -7.17 10.43
N TYR A 68 11.87 -6.82 9.90
CA TYR A 68 11.65 -6.64 8.46
C TYR A 68 12.65 -5.68 7.80
N GLY A 69 12.90 -4.53 8.45
CA GLY A 69 13.89 -3.57 7.99
C GLY A 69 15.31 -4.14 7.93
N GLY A 70 15.68 -4.97 8.90
CA GLY A 70 16.96 -5.69 8.95
C GLY A 70 17.07 -6.68 7.79
N TYR A 71 16.07 -7.55 7.60
CA TYR A 71 16.01 -8.47 6.47
C TYR A 71 16.21 -7.75 5.14
N ARG A 72 15.49 -6.65 4.90
CA ARG A 72 15.59 -5.84 3.68
C ARG A 72 16.95 -5.16 3.47
N ARG A 73 17.67 -4.84 4.54
CA ARG A 73 19.03 -4.24 4.44
C ARG A 73 20.08 -5.26 4.01
N ILE A 74 19.94 -6.48 4.47
CA ILE A 74 20.97 -7.50 4.29
C ILE A 74 20.72 -8.43 3.09
N TRP A 75 19.50 -8.52 2.57
CA TRP A 75 19.13 -9.52 1.57
C TRP A 75 19.94 -9.47 0.25
N HIS A 76 20.56 -8.31 -0.06
CA HIS A 76 21.47 -8.19 -1.21
C HIS A 76 22.90 -8.67 -0.92
N ARG A 77 23.30 -8.64 0.34
CA ARG A 77 24.65 -9.01 0.78
C ARG A 77 24.68 -10.44 1.34
N VAL A 78 23.71 -10.75 2.16
CA VAL A 78 23.51 -12.08 2.75
C VAL A 78 22.20 -12.63 2.18
N PRO A 79 22.29 -13.52 1.22
CA PRO A 79 21.12 -13.99 0.49
C PRO A 79 20.32 -15.01 1.29
N ILE A 80 19.65 -14.57 2.33
CA ILE A 80 18.72 -15.39 3.12
C ILE A 80 17.46 -15.58 2.25
N PRO A 81 17.14 -16.80 1.81
CA PRO A 81 15.92 -17.06 1.07
C PRO A 81 14.69 -16.71 1.92
N TYR A 82 13.64 -16.14 1.29
CA TYR A 82 12.39 -15.85 2.00
C TYR A 82 11.81 -17.11 2.69
N GLN A 83 11.95 -18.28 2.05
CA GLN A 83 11.51 -19.56 2.59
C GLN A 83 12.35 -20.11 3.75
N ALA A 84 13.48 -19.50 4.07
CA ALA A 84 14.19 -19.77 5.31
C ALA A 84 13.51 -19.09 6.53
N LEU A 85 12.67 -18.07 6.25
CA LEU A 85 11.96 -17.31 7.26
C LEU A 85 10.48 -17.69 7.37
N PHE A 86 9.91 -18.19 6.28
CA PHE A 86 8.51 -18.62 6.19
C PHE A 86 8.41 -19.94 5.45
N PRO A 87 7.46 -20.83 5.82
CA PRO A 87 7.26 -22.09 5.13
C PRO A 87 7.04 -21.89 3.62
N PRO A 88 7.48 -22.83 2.78
CA PRO A 88 7.33 -22.74 1.34
C PRO A 88 5.85 -22.71 0.93
N ALA A 89 5.58 -21.99 -0.15
CA ALA A 89 4.28 -21.92 -0.81
C ALA A 89 4.46 -22.07 -2.33
N ASP A 90 3.42 -22.56 -3.02
CA ASP A 90 3.42 -22.71 -4.47
C ASP A 90 3.39 -21.32 -5.16
N LEU A 91 2.70 -20.37 -4.51
CA LEU A 91 2.58 -18.98 -4.94
C LEU A 91 2.77 -18.03 -3.75
N SER A 92 3.54 -16.96 -3.95
CA SER A 92 3.69 -15.87 -2.97
C SER A 92 3.25 -14.54 -3.56
N VAL A 93 2.44 -13.77 -2.83
CA VAL A 93 1.95 -12.44 -3.24
C VAL A 93 2.59 -11.36 -2.38
N PHE A 94 3.21 -10.38 -3.03
CA PHE A 94 3.89 -9.25 -2.39
C PHE A 94 3.18 -7.94 -2.72
N PHE A 95 2.56 -7.34 -1.71
CA PHE A 95 1.67 -6.18 -1.88
C PHE A 95 2.38 -4.82 -1.86
N ASN A 96 3.71 -4.76 -1.77
CA ASN A 96 4.40 -3.47 -1.68
C ASN A 96 5.57 -3.37 -2.66
N PHE A 97 5.27 -3.44 -3.96
CA PHE A 97 6.18 -3.28 -5.11
C PHE A 97 7.30 -4.32 -5.21
N ILE A 98 7.85 -4.77 -4.10
CA ILE A 98 9.14 -5.47 -4.06
C ILE A 98 8.96 -6.94 -3.70
N VAL A 99 9.51 -7.81 -4.55
CA VAL A 99 9.65 -9.24 -4.32
C VAL A 99 11.04 -9.50 -3.71
N PRO A 100 11.13 -10.20 -2.58
CA PRO A 100 12.42 -10.57 -1.99
C PRO A 100 13.27 -11.41 -2.95
N PRO A 101 14.61 -11.30 -2.88
CA PRO A 101 15.48 -12.15 -3.66
C PRO A 101 15.33 -13.63 -3.27
N ARG A 102 15.62 -14.50 -4.25
CA ARG A 102 15.63 -15.96 -4.07
C ARG A 102 14.31 -16.55 -3.56
N ILE A 103 13.19 -15.95 -3.95
CA ILE A 103 11.87 -16.57 -3.72
C ILE A 103 11.78 -17.88 -4.52
N LYS A 104 11.31 -18.94 -3.89
CA LYS A 104 10.99 -20.21 -4.56
C LYS A 104 9.50 -20.23 -4.90
N GLY A 105 9.13 -21.02 -5.91
CA GLY A 105 7.74 -21.07 -6.38
C GLY A 105 7.38 -19.85 -7.25
N LYS A 106 6.11 -19.68 -7.53
CA LYS A 106 5.58 -18.55 -8.28
C LYS A 106 5.48 -17.29 -7.42
N ALA A 107 5.59 -16.13 -8.04
CA ALA A 107 5.48 -14.84 -7.36
C ALA A 107 4.58 -13.87 -8.11
N ILE A 108 3.76 -13.14 -7.36
CA ILE A 108 3.00 -11.98 -7.85
C ILE A 108 3.51 -10.74 -7.11
N ALA A 109 3.86 -9.70 -7.87
CA ALA A 109 4.12 -8.37 -7.33
C ALA A 109 2.91 -7.47 -7.54
N VAL A 110 2.49 -6.71 -6.53
CA VAL A 110 1.49 -5.65 -6.67
C VAL A 110 2.22 -4.33 -6.84
N VAL A 111 2.06 -3.69 -8.01
CA VAL A 111 2.67 -2.41 -8.37
C VAL A 111 1.55 -1.40 -8.62
N TYR A 112 1.41 -0.41 -7.75
CA TYR A 112 0.25 0.49 -7.74
C TYR A 112 0.33 1.61 -8.77
N ASP A 113 1.49 2.24 -8.88
CA ASP A 113 1.75 3.36 -9.78
C ASP A 113 3.24 3.48 -10.14
N MET A 114 3.55 4.42 -11.01
CA MET A 114 4.91 4.71 -11.43
C MET A 114 5.39 6.09 -10.96
N THR A 115 4.83 6.59 -9.86
CA THR A 115 5.16 7.90 -9.27
C THR A 115 6.66 8.07 -9.04
N TYR A 116 7.35 7.01 -8.64
CA TYR A 116 8.80 7.02 -8.38
C TYR A 116 9.65 7.32 -9.64
N LEU A 117 9.12 7.11 -10.84
CA LEU A 117 9.75 7.51 -12.10
C LEU A 117 9.21 8.83 -12.64
N ARG A 118 7.92 9.09 -12.50
CA ARG A 118 7.27 10.28 -13.06
C ARG A 118 7.47 11.54 -12.21
N TYR A 119 7.45 11.38 -10.88
CA TYR A 119 7.52 12.49 -9.91
C TYR A 119 8.41 12.13 -8.71
N PRO A 120 9.70 11.76 -8.95
CA PRO A 120 10.61 11.31 -7.90
C PRO A 120 10.82 12.36 -6.80
N GLU A 121 10.75 13.65 -7.14
CA GLU A 121 10.90 14.77 -6.20
C GLU A 121 9.80 14.82 -5.14
N THR A 122 8.63 14.23 -5.42
CA THR A 122 7.51 14.18 -4.50
C THR A 122 7.59 13.04 -3.50
N MET A 123 8.55 12.14 -3.66
CA MET A 123 8.67 10.94 -2.83
C MET A 123 9.62 11.13 -1.64
N ASN A 124 9.40 10.29 -0.62
CA ASN A 124 10.39 10.12 0.43
C ASN A 124 11.65 9.44 -0.16
N GLU A 125 12.82 10.02 0.08
CA GLU A 125 14.07 9.56 -0.52
C GLU A 125 14.43 8.10 -0.19
N SER A 126 14.15 7.64 1.03
CA SER A 126 14.46 6.27 1.43
C SER A 126 13.60 5.26 0.66
N ASN A 127 12.33 5.59 0.43
CA ASN A 127 11.42 4.79 -0.39
C ASN A 127 11.80 4.84 -1.86
N LEU A 128 12.15 6.02 -2.38
CA LEU A 128 12.60 6.19 -3.75
C LEU A 128 13.83 5.33 -4.05
N ARG A 129 14.90 5.45 -3.24
CA ARG A 129 16.12 4.64 -3.38
C ARG A 129 15.84 3.14 -3.32
N ARG A 130 14.91 2.72 -2.43
CA ARG A 130 14.53 1.31 -2.31
C ARG A 130 13.83 0.81 -3.56
N ILE A 131 12.83 1.54 -4.05
CA ILE A 131 12.07 1.10 -5.23
C ILE A 131 12.98 1.06 -6.45
N HIS A 132 13.76 2.11 -6.70
CA HIS A 132 14.70 2.13 -7.83
C HIS A 132 15.67 0.96 -7.82
N ARG A 133 16.19 0.58 -6.65
CA ARG A 133 17.14 -0.53 -6.55
C ARG A 133 16.50 -1.89 -6.85
N ASP A 134 15.25 -2.10 -6.38
CA ASP A 134 14.69 -3.44 -6.25
C ASP A 134 13.58 -3.75 -7.27
N ILE A 135 13.00 -2.74 -7.93
CA ILE A 135 11.82 -2.92 -8.78
C ILE A 135 12.10 -3.73 -10.04
N ALA A 136 13.21 -3.47 -10.71
CA ALA A 136 13.57 -4.19 -11.94
C ALA A 136 13.70 -5.70 -11.70
N TYR A 137 14.38 -6.08 -10.61
CA TYR A 137 14.45 -7.46 -10.19
C TYR A 137 13.06 -8.01 -9.84
N SER A 138 12.25 -7.25 -9.10
CA SER A 138 10.92 -7.68 -8.64
C SER A 138 9.99 -7.98 -9.81
N VAL A 139 9.92 -7.10 -10.81
CA VAL A 139 9.06 -7.31 -11.99
C VAL A 139 9.57 -8.42 -12.89
N ALA A 140 10.90 -8.56 -13.04
CA ALA A 140 11.51 -9.65 -13.81
C ALA A 140 11.21 -11.00 -13.15
N ARG A 141 11.35 -11.10 -11.82
CA ARG A 141 11.16 -12.34 -11.05
C ARG A 141 9.70 -12.75 -10.92
N SER A 142 8.77 -11.80 -10.94
CA SER A 142 7.35 -12.09 -10.81
C SER A 142 6.80 -12.85 -12.01
N ASP A 143 5.95 -13.84 -11.77
CA ASP A 143 5.21 -14.55 -12.82
C ASP A 143 4.05 -13.72 -13.36
N ARG A 144 3.44 -12.89 -12.49
CA ARG A 144 2.42 -11.90 -12.81
C ARG A 144 2.65 -10.64 -12.01
N ILE A 145 2.19 -9.53 -12.55
CA ILE A 145 2.12 -8.24 -11.87
C ILE A 145 0.65 -7.86 -11.75
N VAL A 146 0.24 -7.45 -10.57
CA VAL A 146 -1.09 -6.89 -10.33
C VAL A 146 -0.97 -5.39 -10.16
N THR A 147 -1.86 -4.65 -10.79
CA THR A 147 -1.99 -3.20 -10.62
C THR A 147 -3.45 -2.80 -10.46
N ILE A 148 -3.70 -1.52 -10.13
CA ILE A 148 -5.04 -1.05 -9.71
C ILE A 148 -5.79 -0.28 -10.80
N SER A 149 -5.19 -0.04 -11.96
CA SER A 149 -5.85 0.68 -13.06
C SER A 149 -5.24 0.37 -14.42
N GLN A 150 -6.01 0.59 -15.47
CA GLN A 150 -5.50 0.49 -16.85
C GLN A 150 -4.41 1.52 -17.14
N PHE A 151 -4.49 2.70 -16.52
CA PHE A 151 -3.44 3.71 -16.62
C PHE A 151 -2.12 3.17 -16.05
N SER A 152 -2.14 2.64 -14.82
CA SER A 152 -0.94 2.05 -14.22
C SER A 152 -0.41 0.85 -15.00
N LYS A 153 -1.29 0.04 -15.62
CA LYS A 153 -0.88 -1.06 -16.49
C LYS A 153 -0.06 -0.55 -17.68
N ARG A 154 -0.53 0.50 -18.36
CA ARG A 154 0.22 1.13 -19.48
C ARG A 154 1.56 1.69 -19.00
N GLU A 155 1.57 2.43 -17.90
CA GLU A 155 2.80 3.00 -17.32
C GLU A 155 3.84 1.92 -16.97
N ILE A 156 3.42 0.81 -16.35
CA ILE A 156 4.30 -0.32 -16.03
C ILE A 156 4.86 -0.95 -17.31
N HIS A 157 4.00 -1.18 -18.30
CA HIS A 157 4.41 -1.72 -19.59
C HIS A 157 5.45 -0.82 -20.28
N GLU A 158 5.17 0.48 -20.38
CA GLU A 158 6.02 1.44 -21.09
C GLU A 158 7.33 1.73 -20.36
N LEU A 159 7.28 1.96 -19.04
CA LEU A 159 8.44 2.43 -18.28
C LEU A 159 9.35 1.31 -17.77
N LEU A 160 8.80 0.13 -17.52
CA LEU A 160 9.57 -1.02 -17.08
C LEU A 160 9.77 -2.09 -18.16
N GLN A 161 9.26 -1.87 -19.38
CA GLN A 161 9.33 -2.81 -20.50
C GLN A 161 8.78 -4.20 -20.15
N VAL A 162 7.74 -4.24 -19.30
CA VAL A 162 7.07 -5.48 -18.91
C VAL A 162 6.01 -5.84 -19.94
N PRO A 163 5.97 -7.08 -20.47
CA PRO A 163 4.92 -7.51 -21.39
C PRO A 163 3.52 -7.30 -20.82
N SER A 164 2.60 -6.73 -21.60
CA SER A 164 1.25 -6.35 -21.15
C SER A 164 0.44 -7.56 -20.66
N GLU A 165 0.64 -8.74 -21.23
CA GLU A 165 0.02 -10.01 -20.83
C GLU A 165 0.49 -10.52 -19.46
N LYS A 166 1.62 -10.00 -18.94
CA LYS A 166 2.12 -10.29 -17.61
C LYS A 166 1.44 -9.41 -16.54
N ILE A 167 0.70 -8.35 -16.94
CA ILE A 167 0.14 -7.34 -16.04
C ILE A 167 -1.38 -7.47 -16.00
N GLU A 168 -1.91 -7.79 -14.82
CA GLU A 168 -3.36 -7.90 -14.56
C GLU A 168 -3.86 -6.67 -13.79
N VAL A 169 -5.06 -6.20 -14.13
CA VAL A 169 -5.69 -5.07 -13.44
C VAL A 169 -6.75 -5.60 -12.48
N VAL A 170 -6.52 -5.34 -11.19
CA VAL A 170 -7.47 -5.63 -10.11
C VAL A 170 -7.83 -4.29 -9.46
N TYR A 171 -9.00 -3.77 -9.80
CA TYR A 171 -9.45 -2.47 -9.31
C TYR A 171 -9.62 -2.46 -7.79
N SER A 172 -9.30 -1.32 -7.18
CA SER A 172 -9.63 -1.09 -5.77
C SER A 172 -11.13 -0.85 -5.62
N ALA A 173 -11.73 -1.49 -4.62
CA ALA A 173 -13.09 -1.22 -4.22
C ALA A 173 -13.12 -0.29 -2.99
N PRO A 174 -14.23 0.45 -2.76
CA PRO A 174 -14.40 1.21 -1.53
C PRO A 174 -14.40 0.28 -0.31
N SER A 175 -13.68 0.67 0.75
CA SER A 175 -13.75 -0.01 2.04
C SER A 175 -14.80 0.70 2.91
N VAL A 176 -16.07 0.59 2.56
CA VAL A 176 -17.13 1.25 3.31
C VAL A 176 -17.60 0.34 4.44
N THR A 177 -17.23 0.68 5.66
CA THR A 177 -18.08 0.43 6.82
C THR A 177 -18.84 1.73 7.07
N ALA A 178 -20.09 1.77 6.69
CA ALA A 178 -20.97 2.87 7.04
C ALA A 178 -21.34 2.77 8.53
N GLU A 179 -20.37 2.97 9.41
CA GLU A 179 -20.71 3.44 10.76
C GLU A 179 -21.09 4.91 10.59
N THR A 180 -22.36 5.20 10.74
CA THR A 180 -22.86 6.58 10.77
C THR A 180 -22.37 7.22 12.06
N ALA A 181 -21.15 7.77 12.01
CA ALA A 181 -20.70 8.68 13.06
C ALA A 181 -21.69 9.85 13.09
N ASP A 182 -22.04 10.33 14.29
CA ASP A 182 -22.86 11.53 14.42
C ASP A 182 -22.12 12.70 13.79
N PHE A 183 -22.54 13.02 12.57
CA PHE A 183 -21.93 14.07 11.75
C PHE A 183 -22.01 15.44 12.45
N GLN A 184 -23.07 15.70 13.22
CA GLN A 184 -23.23 16.96 13.95
C GLN A 184 -22.18 17.11 15.05
N MET A 185 -21.91 16.04 15.78
CA MET A 185 -20.86 16.03 16.80
C MET A 185 -19.47 16.27 16.18
N VAL A 186 -19.16 15.64 15.04
CA VAL A 186 -17.89 15.83 14.32
C VAL A 186 -17.75 17.28 13.84
N GLN A 187 -18.82 17.86 13.26
CA GLN A 187 -18.83 19.24 12.80
C GLN A 187 -18.57 20.23 13.94
N GLN A 188 -19.25 20.06 15.07
CA GLN A 188 -19.09 20.93 16.24
C GLN A 188 -17.67 20.84 16.81
N ARG A 189 -17.16 19.62 17.00
CA ARG A 189 -15.82 19.39 17.56
C ARG A 189 -14.69 19.96 16.71
N LEU A 190 -14.83 19.91 15.38
CA LEU A 190 -13.80 20.37 14.43
C LEU A 190 -14.07 21.77 13.88
N GLY A 191 -15.15 22.46 14.31
CA GLY A 191 -15.51 23.79 13.79
C GLY A 191 -15.87 23.80 12.30
N ILE A 192 -16.35 22.67 11.76
CA ILE A 192 -16.71 22.56 10.35
C ILE A 192 -18.07 23.24 10.11
N ARG A 193 -18.11 24.18 9.15
CA ARG A 193 -19.33 24.89 8.76
C ARG A 193 -19.76 24.47 7.36
N ARG A 194 -21.06 24.38 7.12
CA ARG A 194 -21.61 24.16 5.79
C ARG A 194 -21.85 25.48 5.05
N PRO A 195 -21.70 25.50 3.73
CA PRO A 195 -21.18 24.44 2.87
C PRO A 195 -19.65 24.32 2.98
N TYR A 196 -19.10 23.14 2.67
CA TYR A 196 -17.65 22.92 2.66
C TYR A 196 -17.22 22.05 1.46
N LEU A 197 -15.95 22.18 1.08
CA LEU A 197 -15.25 21.28 0.17
C LEU A 197 -14.35 20.37 1.02
N LEU A 198 -14.44 19.07 0.81
CA LEU A 198 -13.67 18.08 1.57
C LEU A 198 -12.60 17.44 0.70
N TYR A 199 -11.35 17.49 1.16
CA TYR A 199 -10.27 16.64 0.70
C TYR A 199 -10.02 15.53 1.74
N VAL A 200 -9.84 14.30 1.27
CA VAL A 200 -9.46 13.15 2.11
C VAL A 200 -8.21 12.50 1.56
N GLY A 201 -7.15 12.41 2.38
CA GLY A 201 -5.92 11.74 1.99
C GLY A 201 -4.71 12.19 2.80
N THR A 202 -3.60 11.45 2.68
CA THR A 202 -2.34 11.81 3.32
C THR A 202 -1.87 13.18 2.85
N ILE A 203 -1.41 14.01 3.78
CA ILE A 203 -0.84 15.33 3.49
C ILE A 203 0.61 15.10 3.05
N GLU A 204 0.83 15.18 1.74
CA GLU A 204 2.14 14.91 1.11
C GLU A 204 2.30 15.70 -0.20
N PRO A 205 3.54 16.00 -0.67
CA PRO A 205 3.77 16.85 -1.86
C PRO A 205 3.05 16.37 -3.13
N ARG A 206 2.98 15.05 -3.34
CA ARG A 206 2.32 14.43 -4.50
C ARG A 206 0.84 14.79 -4.63
N LYS A 207 0.18 15.12 -3.53
CA LYS A 207 -1.24 15.51 -3.49
C LYS A 207 -1.48 16.98 -3.86
N ASN A 208 -0.40 17.75 -3.94
CA ASN A 208 -0.42 19.15 -4.40
C ASN A 208 -1.44 20.06 -3.66
N LEU A 209 -1.52 19.89 -2.33
CA LEU A 209 -2.48 20.63 -1.50
C LEU A 209 -2.24 22.14 -1.50
N ILE A 210 -1.00 22.58 -1.70
CA ILE A 210 -0.68 24.00 -1.80
C ILE A 210 -1.48 24.62 -2.96
N ARG A 211 -1.50 23.98 -4.12
CA ARG A 211 -2.28 24.46 -5.28
C ARG A 211 -3.79 24.42 -5.03
N LEU A 212 -4.26 23.39 -4.31
CA LEU A 212 -5.67 23.33 -3.90
C LEU A 212 -6.05 24.50 -3.01
N ILE A 213 -5.22 24.81 -2.00
CA ILE A 213 -5.44 25.97 -1.10
C ILE A 213 -5.41 27.28 -1.86
N GLN A 214 -4.44 27.47 -2.76
CA GLN A 214 -4.34 28.67 -3.60
C GLN A 214 -5.57 28.83 -4.51
N ALA A 215 -6.01 27.76 -5.17
CA ALA A 215 -7.19 27.76 -6.02
C ALA A 215 -8.46 28.07 -5.22
N PHE A 216 -8.60 27.48 -4.04
CA PHE A 216 -9.73 27.74 -3.15
C PHE A 216 -9.74 29.21 -2.66
N ASN A 217 -8.59 29.76 -2.26
CA ASN A 217 -8.48 31.15 -1.85
C ASN A 217 -8.83 32.11 -2.99
N ARG A 218 -8.39 31.79 -4.21
CA ARG A 218 -8.76 32.55 -5.39
C ARG A 218 -10.27 32.52 -5.64
N LEU A 219 -10.87 31.34 -5.59
CA LEU A 219 -12.32 31.17 -5.76
C LEU A 219 -13.12 31.94 -4.70
N LYS A 220 -12.67 31.94 -3.44
CA LYS A 220 -13.30 32.75 -2.38
C LYS A 220 -13.25 34.24 -2.67
N LYS A 221 -12.12 34.75 -3.17
CA LYS A 221 -11.95 36.18 -3.48
C LYS A 221 -12.76 36.59 -4.70
N GLU A 222 -12.76 35.81 -5.77
CA GLU A 222 -13.37 36.18 -7.05
C GLU A 222 -14.89 35.91 -7.07
N ALA A 223 -15.36 34.82 -6.48
CA ALA A 223 -16.76 34.41 -6.53
C ALA A 223 -17.51 34.55 -5.18
N GLY A 224 -16.84 35.00 -4.11
CA GLY A 224 -17.47 35.24 -2.81
C GLY A 224 -18.13 34.00 -2.18
N ILE A 225 -17.66 32.76 -2.53
CA ILE A 225 -18.31 31.54 -2.06
C ILE A 225 -18.26 31.39 -0.54
N PRO A 226 -19.36 30.95 0.12
CA PRO A 226 -19.40 30.81 1.57
C PRO A 226 -18.69 29.56 2.10
N HIS A 227 -18.18 28.72 1.21
CA HIS A 227 -17.57 27.43 1.54
C HIS A 227 -16.35 27.53 2.44
N GLN A 228 -16.15 26.51 3.24
CA GLN A 228 -14.93 26.20 3.99
C GLN A 228 -14.17 25.09 3.26
N LEU A 229 -12.82 25.13 3.24
CA LEU A 229 -12.01 24.02 2.78
C LEU A 229 -11.61 23.16 3.99
N VAL A 230 -11.95 21.89 3.95
CA VAL A 230 -11.63 20.91 5.00
C VAL A 230 -10.62 19.90 4.43
N LEU A 231 -9.46 19.79 5.08
CA LEU A 231 -8.43 18.83 4.73
C LEU A 231 -8.38 17.75 5.80
N ALA A 232 -8.78 16.53 5.45
CA ALA A 232 -8.81 15.38 6.36
C ALA A 232 -7.74 14.36 5.97
N GLY A 233 -6.81 14.07 6.89
CA GLY A 233 -5.77 13.07 6.67
C GLY A 233 -4.61 13.17 7.64
N GLY A 234 -3.79 12.12 7.70
CA GLY A 234 -2.55 12.11 8.47
C GLY A 234 -1.42 12.84 7.76
N GLY A 235 -0.44 13.32 8.54
CA GLY A 235 0.81 13.86 8.01
C GLY A 235 1.62 12.78 7.28
N GLY A 236 2.13 13.11 6.12
CA GLY A 236 3.07 12.31 5.34
C GLY A 236 4.52 12.77 5.53
N TRP A 237 5.22 13.02 4.44
CA TRP A 237 6.60 13.53 4.42
C TRP A 237 6.66 14.88 3.72
N LYS A 238 7.69 15.71 4.05
CA LYS A 238 7.87 17.06 3.49
C LYS A 238 6.59 17.91 3.63
N THR A 239 6.07 18.00 4.85
CA THR A 239 4.81 18.71 5.17
C THR A 239 5.07 20.09 5.81
N GLU A 240 6.32 20.58 5.77
CA GLU A 240 6.72 21.88 6.29
C GLU A 240 6.28 23.04 5.37
#